data_52bf0fca89c7cf0922f55447606a988b
#
_entry.id   52bf0fca89c7cf0922f55447606a988b
#
_cell.length_a   1.000
_cell.length_b   1.000
_cell.length_c   1.000
_cell.angle_alpha   90.00
_cell.angle_beta   90.00
_cell.angle_gamma   90.00
#
_symmetry.space_group_name_H-M   'P 1'
#
loop_
_entity.id
_entity.type
_entity.pdbx_description
1 polymer ?
#
loop_
_entity_poly.entity_id
_entity_poly.type
_entity_poly.pdbx_seq_one_letter_code
_entity_poly.pdbx_strand_id
1 'polypeptide(L)'
;GLDQTRGWFYTLTVLAAHLFDKPAFENCVVNGIVLASDGRKMSKSLRNYTDPVEAIDKFGADAIRLFLMYSTVVKADEIRYSDEGVRDILKSILIPLWNSYSFFVTYANIDKVSPTGKLFDNALPSNPLDAWLLSISQKLIKDVSAALDAYDLNSAIDPIVKFIDQLNNWYIRRSRRRFWKSENDTDKTEAYEALYIALKTLCKVAAPFIPFITEEMYLNLKTSEDKESVHLCDYPVPNENWLNEELEFKMATVQKAVSMGHSLRNTFNLKNRQPLASVALVTRNIEEKRVLSEMEDCIREELNVKKVIFHEREDELVEYKAKANFKVLGKELGPLMKKAAGIIAELTSEQIVAILEGNKLSVQIEGKSVELDSEKVLVEPIATNYGVGIAVRFW
;
A
#
# COMPACT_ATOMS: atom_id res chain seq x y z
N GLY A 1 6.10 -28.54 -14.68
CA GLY A 1 6.10 -28.89 -13.26
C GLY A 1 7.38 -29.57 -12.83
N LEU A 2 7.61 -29.66 -11.53
CA LEU A 2 8.79 -30.33 -10.94
C LEU A 2 8.95 -31.78 -11.39
N ASP A 3 7.87 -32.46 -11.71
CA ASP A 3 7.81 -33.81 -12.28
C ASP A 3 8.47 -33.92 -13.65
N GLN A 4 8.58 -32.81 -14.39
CA GLN A 4 9.17 -32.80 -15.74
C GLN A 4 10.71 -32.79 -15.75
N THR A 5 11.37 -32.71 -14.62
CA THR A 5 12.83 -32.85 -14.49
C THR A 5 13.32 -34.23 -14.93
N ARG A 6 12.49 -35.29 -14.80
CA ARG A 6 12.75 -36.65 -15.30
C ARG A 6 11.92 -37.01 -16.54
N GLY A 7 11.31 -36.02 -17.20
CA GLY A 7 10.49 -36.19 -18.39
C GLY A 7 10.90 -35.24 -19.49
N TRP A 8 10.06 -34.24 -19.76
CA TRP A 8 10.22 -33.31 -20.88
C TRP A 8 11.53 -32.50 -20.81
N PHE A 9 11.88 -31.94 -19.65
CA PHE A 9 13.11 -31.16 -19.52
C PHE A 9 14.38 -32.02 -19.73
N TYR A 10 14.40 -33.23 -19.19
CA TYR A 10 15.49 -34.15 -19.41
C TYR A 10 15.65 -34.49 -20.93
N THR A 11 14.56 -34.84 -21.59
CA THR A 11 14.57 -35.18 -23.02
C THR A 11 15.06 -34.00 -23.87
N LEU A 12 14.53 -32.79 -23.62
CA LEU A 12 14.96 -31.58 -24.33
C LEU A 12 16.44 -31.29 -24.12
N THR A 13 16.95 -31.40 -22.88
CA THR A 13 18.33 -31.14 -22.55
C THR A 13 19.28 -32.11 -23.23
N VAL A 14 18.94 -33.42 -23.24
CA VAL A 14 19.75 -34.44 -23.91
C VAL A 14 19.83 -34.19 -25.41
N LEU A 15 18.67 -33.94 -26.05
CA LEU A 15 18.63 -33.67 -27.49
C LEU A 15 19.37 -32.39 -27.87
N ALA A 16 19.20 -31.32 -27.10
CA ALA A 16 19.84 -30.04 -27.38
C ALA A 16 21.35 -30.10 -27.19
N ALA A 17 21.82 -30.77 -26.14
CA ALA A 17 23.26 -30.99 -25.93
C ALA A 17 23.88 -31.79 -27.06
N HIS A 18 23.24 -32.86 -27.56
CA HIS A 18 23.77 -33.69 -28.63
C HIS A 18 23.72 -33.02 -30.00
N LEU A 19 22.66 -32.29 -30.30
CA LEU A 19 22.46 -31.73 -31.65
C LEU A 19 23.04 -30.33 -31.81
N PHE A 20 23.10 -29.53 -30.75
CA PHE A 20 23.42 -28.10 -30.85
C PHE A 20 24.52 -27.63 -29.90
N ASP A 21 24.98 -28.48 -28.98
CA ASP A 21 25.97 -28.16 -27.93
C ASP A 21 25.57 -26.91 -27.12
N LYS A 22 24.26 -26.79 -26.84
CA LYS A 22 23.66 -25.65 -26.14
C LYS A 22 22.51 -26.13 -25.23
N PRO A 23 22.19 -25.39 -24.16
CA PRO A 23 21.00 -25.67 -23.39
C PRO A 23 19.72 -25.51 -24.26
N ALA A 24 18.69 -26.32 -23.96
CA ALA A 24 17.44 -26.30 -24.69
C ALA A 24 16.58 -25.06 -24.35
N PHE A 25 16.82 -24.44 -23.20
CA PHE A 25 16.12 -23.27 -22.70
C PHE A 25 17.02 -22.50 -21.73
N GLU A 26 16.85 -21.19 -21.67
CA GLU A 26 17.61 -20.30 -20.79
C GLU A 26 16.87 -20.07 -19.47
N ASN A 27 15.53 -20.05 -19.50
CA ASN A 27 14.69 -19.79 -18.35
C ASN A 27 13.64 -20.89 -18.19
N CYS A 28 13.27 -21.17 -16.95
CA CYS A 28 12.23 -22.13 -16.61
C CYS A 28 11.29 -21.54 -15.55
N VAL A 29 10.03 -21.31 -15.92
CA VAL A 29 8.99 -20.86 -14.99
C VAL A 29 8.30 -22.09 -14.40
N VAL A 30 8.29 -22.16 -13.07
CA VAL A 30 7.73 -23.29 -12.32
C VAL A 30 6.68 -22.79 -11.35
N ASN A 31 5.48 -23.38 -11.42
CA ASN A 31 4.41 -23.14 -10.46
C ASN A 31 4.41 -24.16 -9.34
N GLY A 32 4.01 -23.75 -8.15
CA GLY A 32 3.72 -24.62 -7.03
C GLY A 32 2.41 -25.39 -7.21
N ILE A 33 1.98 -26.05 -6.15
CA ILE A 33 0.77 -26.88 -6.14
C ILE A 33 -0.37 -26.10 -5.49
N VAL A 34 -1.53 -26.12 -6.15
CA VAL A 34 -2.78 -25.59 -5.57
C VAL A 34 -3.48 -26.72 -4.82
N LEU A 35 -3.61 -26.55 -3.52
CA LEU A 35 -4.29 -27.47 -2.61
C LEU A 35 -5.72 -26.99 -2.33
N ALA A 36 -6.58 -27.89 -1.91
CA ALA A 36 -7.90 -27.53 -1.40
C ALA A 36 -7.77 -26.72 -0.08
N SER A 37 -8.86 -26.08 0.34
CA SER A 37 -8.89 -25.26 1.56
C SER A 37 -8.46 -26.00 2.83
N ASP A 38 -8.68 -27.34 2.86
CA ASP A 38 -8.27 -28.23 3.93
C ASP A 38 -6.79 -28.65 3.87
N GLY A 39 -6.02 -28.16 2.88
CA GLY A 39 -4.61 -28.47 2.67
C GLY A 39 -4.34 -29.81 2.01
N ARG A 40 -5.38 -30.55 1.60
CA ARG A 40 -5.21 -31.79 0.85
C ARG A 40 -5.19 -31.53 -0.65
N LYS A 41 -4.62 -32.48 -1.41
CA LYS A 41 -4.67 -32.43 -2.88
C LYS A 41 -6.12 -32.37 -3.36
N MET A 42 -6.40 -31.48 -4.31
CA MET A 42 -7.70 -31.39 -4.95
C MET A 42 -8.06 -32.72 -5.62
N SER A 43 -9.26 -33.22 -5.36
CA SER A 43 -9.75 -34.48 -5.92
C SER A 43 -11.23 -34.39 -6.25
N LYS A 44 -11.59 -34.81 -7.46
CA LYS A 44 -13.01 -34.92 -7.91
C LYS A 44 -13.78 -35.89 -7.03
N SER A 45 -13.15 -36.98 -6.56
CA SER A 45 -13.79 -37.98 -5.70
C SER A 45 -14.08 -37.44 -4.30
N LEU A 46 -13.21 -36.56 -3.77
CA LEU A 46 -13.38 -35.93 -2.46
C LEU A 46 -14.28 -34.69 -2.51
N ARG A 47 -14.55 -34.13 -3.69
CA ARG A 47 -15.31 -32.89 -3.89
C ARG A 47 -14.84 -31.76 -2.94
N ASN A 48 -13.52 -31.67 -2.74
CA ASN A 48 -12.92 -30.76 -1.77
C ASN A 48 -12.46 -29.42 -2.38
N TYR A 49 -12.95 -29.08 -3.57
CA TYR A 49 -12.73 -27.78 -4.23
C TYR A 49 -13.97 -27.41 -5.07
N THR A 50 -14.16 -26.11 -5.29
CA THR A 50 -15.19 -25.59 -6.19
C THR A 50 -14.77 -25.87 -7.63
N ASP A 51 -15.70 -26.31 -8.48
CA ASP A 51 -15.41 -26.50 -9.90
C ASP A 51 -14.92 -25.17 -10.52
N PRO A 52 -13.84 -25.17 -11.31
CA PRO A 52 -13.30 -23.94 -11.90
C PRO A 52 -14.33 -23.15 -12.72
N VAL A 53 -15.23 -23.81 -13.43
CA VAL A 53 -16.28 -23.13 -14.22
C VAL A 53 -17.27 -22.43 -13.28
N GLU A 54 -17.71 -23.13 -12.23
CA GLU A 54 -18.59 -22.54 -11.21
C GLU A 54 -17.93 -21.35 -10.51
N ALA A 55 -16.63 -21.45 -10.19
CA ALA A 55 -15.88 -20.36 -9.60
C ALA A 55 -15.76 -19.16 -10.55
N ILE A 56 -15.53 -19.40 -11.86
CA ILE A 56 -15.50 -18.35 -12.90
C ILE A 56 -16.87 -17.67 -13.03
N ASP A 57 -17.95 -18.42 -13.06
CA ASP A 57 -19.30 -17.88 -13.14
C ASP A 57 -19.65 -17.02 -11.93
N LYS A 58 -19.11 -17.36 -10.75
CA LYS A 58 -19.39 -16.68 -9.48
C LYS A 58 -18.54 -15.43 -9.24
N PHE A 59 -17.26 -15.47 -9.58
CA PHE A 59 -16.29 -14.44 -9.23
C PHE A 59 -15.70 -13.72 -10.44
N GLY A 60 -15.86 -14.25 -11.63
CA GLY A 60 -15.18 -13.80 -12.84
C GLY A 60 -13.78 -14.41 -12.99
N ALA A 61 -13.35 -14.59 -14.23
CA ALA A 61 -12.05 -15.18 -14.55
C ALA A 61 -10.88 -14.32 -14.05
N ASP A 62 -10.99 -12.99 -14.14
CA ASP A 62 -9.93 -12.05 -13.70
C ASP A 62 -9.65 -12.15 -12.20
N ALA A 63 -10.67 -12.36 -11.36
CA ALA A 63 -10.47 -12.50 -9.91
C ALA A 63 -9.67 -13.77 -9.57
N ILE A 64 -9.98 -14.89 -10.24
CA ILE A 64 -9.27 -16.17 -10.05
C ILE A 64 -7.84 -16.06 -10.58
N ARG A 65 -7.65 -15.48 -11.77
CA ARG A 65 -6.33 -15.25 -12.36
C ARG A 65 -5.45 -14.42 -11.43
N LEU A 66 -5.98 -13.30 -10.96
CA LEU A 66 -5.23 -12.39 -10.09
C LEU A 66 -4.92 -13.04 -8.73
N PHE A 67 -5.89 -13.80 -8.15
CA PHE A 67 -5.65 -14.56 -6.92
C PHE A 67 -4.48 -15.53 -7.07
N LEU A 68 -4.44 -16.30 -8.16
CA LEU A 68 -3.35 -17.25 -8.40
C LEU A 68 -2.01 -16.56 -8.67
N MET A 69 -1.98 -15.55 -9.53
CA MET A 69 -0.75 -14.84 -9.89
C MET A 69 -0.19 -13.98 -8.76
N TYR A 70 -1.05 -13.47 -7.87
CA TYR A 70 -0.65 -12.68 -6.70
C TYR A 70 -0.29 -13.55 -5.49
N SER A 71 -0.42 -14.84 -5.60
CA SER A 71 -0.06 -15.81 -4.55
C SER A 71 1.36 -16.33 -4.72
N THR A 72 1.85 -17.05 -3.70
CA THR A 72 3.17 -17.71 -3.73
C THR A 72 3.24 -18.91 -4.67
N VAL A 73 2.12 -19.34 -5.25
CA VAL A 73 2.11 -20.45 -6.22
C VAL A 73 2.99 -20.18 -7.43
N VAL A 74 3.11 -18.92 -7.85
CA VAL A 74 3.99 -18.53 -8.98
C VAL A 74 5.49 -18.53 -8.60
N LYS A 75 5.81 -18.71 -7.30
CA LYS A 75 7.17 -18.89 -6.76
C LYS A 75 7.48 -20.35 -6.39
N ALA A 76 6.74 -21.29 -6.97
CA ALA A 76 6.84 -22.73 -6.74
C ALA A 76 6.44 -23.21 -5.33
N ASP A 77 5.78 -22.37 -4.53
CA ASP A 77 5.24 -22.74 -3.22
C ASP A 77 3.82 -23.32 -3.34
N GLU A 78 3.42 -24.09 -2.34
CA GLU A 78 2.05 -24.57 -2.24
C GLU A 78 1.11 -23.48 -1.72
N ILE A 79 -0.10 -23.40 -2.30
CA ILE A 79 -1.16 -22.54 -1.78
C ILE A 79 -2.44 -23.34 -1.51
N ARG A 80 -3.26 -22.84 -0.59
CA ARG A 80 -4.62 -23.32 -0.35
C ARG A 80 -5.60 -22.42 -1.09
N TYR A 81 -6.32 -23.00 -2.04
CA TYR A 81 -7.39 -22.28 -2.73
C TYR A 81 -8.58 -22.09 -1.80
N SER A 82 -9.13 -20.89 -1.77
CA SER A 82 -10.40 -20.61 -1.10
C SER A 82 -11.23 -19.60 -1.89
N ASP A 83 -12.53 -19.82 -1.93
CA ASP A 83 -13.48 -18.86 -2.51
C ASP A 83 -13.45 -17.51 -1.80
N GLU A 84 -13.09 -17.49 -0.51
CA GLU A 84 -12.94 -16.26 0.27
C GLU A 84 -11.75 -15.43 -0.21
N GLY A 85 -10.61 -16.06 -0.45
CA GLY A 85 -9.43 -15.37 -1.00
C GLY A 85 -9.69 -14.77 -2.37
N VAL A 86 -10.41 -15.47 -3.25
CA VAL A 86 -10.84 -14.93 -4.56
C VAL A 86 -11.80 -13.76 -4.38
N ARG A 87 -12.74 -13.85 -3.44
CA ARG A 87 -13.68 -12.77 -3.13
C ARG A 87 -12.98 -11.53 -2.57
N ASP A 88 -11.92 -11.72 -1.81
CA ASP A 88 -11.13 -10.61 -1.27
C ASP A 88 -10.39 -9.86 -2.38
N ILE A 89 -9.81 -10.56 -3.35
CA ILE A 89 -9.26 -9.95 -4.58
C ILE A 89 -10.31 -9.14 -5.33
N LEU A 90 -11.49 -9.71 -5.53
CA LEU A 90 -12.60 -9.02 -6.19
C LEU A 90 -12.97 -7.72 -5.47
N LYS A 91 -13.13 -7.77 -4.14
CA LYS A 91 -13.55 -6.62 -3.33
C LYS A 91 -12.46 -5.56 -3.17
N SER A 92 -11.21 -5.97 -2.99
CA SER A 92 -10.11 -5.06 -2.66
C SER A 92 -9.42 -4.47 -3.89
N ILE A 93 -9.52 -5.09 -5.06
CA ILE A 93 -8.80 -4.67 -6.26
C ILE A 93 -9.74 -4.39 -7.43
N LEU A 94 -10.52 -5.40 -7.88
CA LEU A 94 -11.28 -5.26 -9.12
C LEU A 94 -12.48 -4.30 -8.99
N ILE A 95 -13.20 -4.34 -7.87
CA ILE A 95 -14.31 -3.41 -7.63
C ILE A 95 -13.80 -1.97 -7.50
N PRO A 96 -12.74 -1.64 -6.72
CA PRO A 96 -12.14 -0.32 -6.72
C PRO A 96 -11.66 0.16 -8.09
N LEU A 97 -11.05 -0.71 -8.89
CA LEU A 97 -10.66 -0.39 -10.26
C LEU A 97 -11.89 0.01 -11.10
N TRP A 98 -12.93 -0.83 -11.09
CA TRP A 98 -14.18 -0.55 -11.80
C TRP A 98 -14.86 0.73 -11.33
N ASN A 99 -14.84 1.01 -10.04
CA ASN A 99 -15.41 2.23 -9.48
C ASN A 99 -14.65 3.48 -9.97
N SER A 100 -13.32 3.42 -10.07
CA SER A 100 -12.50 4.51 -10.59
C SER A 100 -12.82 4.80 -12.07
N TYR A 101 -12.95 3.75 -12.86
CA TYR A 101 -13.37 3.84 -14.26
C TYR A 101 -14.80 4.37 -14.40
N SER A 102 -15.75 3.81 -13.65
CA SER A 102 -17.15 4.23 -13.67
C SER A 102 -17.33 5.69 -13.26
N PHE A 103 -16.57 6.14 -12.27
CA PHE A 103 -16.52 7.56 -11.88
C PHE A 103 -16.12 8.43 -13.08
N PHE A 104 -15.02 8.10 -13.75
CA PHE A 104 -14.55 8.85 -14.92
C PHE A 104 -15.61 8.91 -16.02
N VAL A 105 -16.12 7.76 -16.46
CA VAL A 105 -17.10 7.68 -17.57
C VAL A 105 -18.39 8.43 -17.24
N THR A 106 -18.87 8.28 -15.99
CA THR A 106 -20.10 8.95 -15.55
C THR A 106 -19.98 10.46 -15.66
N TYR A 107 -18.91 11.05 -15.11
CA TYR A 107 -18.76 12.50 -15.13
C TYR A 107 -18.34 13.03 -16.50
N ALA A 108 -17.51 12.32 -17.26
CA ALA A 108 -17.17 12.70 -18.63
C ALA A 108 -18.42 12.79 -19.53
N ASN A 109 -19.36 11.86 -19.39
CA ASN A 109 -20.62 11.89 -20.11
C ASN A 109 -21.53 13.03 -19.67
N ILE A 110 -21.63 13.33 -18.38
CA ILE A 110 -22.42 14.44 -17.85
C ILE A 110 -21.88 15.77 -18.38
N ASP A 111 -20.57 15.94 -18.30
CA ASP A 111 -19.89 17.19 -18.70
C ASP A 111 -19.63 17.27 -20.23
N LYS A 112 -19.90 16.17 -20.96
CA LYS A 112 -19.64 16.04 -22.40
C LYS A 112 -18.18 16.30 -22.78
N VAL A 113 -17.26 15.84 -21.95
CA VAL A 113 -15.82 15.96 -22.15
C VAL A 113 -15.30 14.70 -22.82
N SER A 114 -14.47 14.86 -23.85
CA SER A 114 -13.79 13.77 -24.55
C SER A 114 -12.28 14.01 -24.51
N PRO A 115 -11.58 13.47 -23.48
CA PRO A 115 -10.14 13.60 -23.38
C PRO A 115 -9.42 12.96 -24.57
N THR A 116 -8.28 13.52 -24.95
CA THR A 116 -7.52 13.05 -26.12
C THR A 116 -6.29 12.21 -25.74
N GLY A 117 -5.81 12.34 -24.51
CA GLY A 117 -4.56 11.78 -24.05
C GLY A 117 -3.32 12.54 -24.51
N LYS A 118 -3.50 13.73 -25.12
CA LYS A 118 -2.42 14.51 -25.75
C LYS A 118 -2.20 15.88 -25.10
N LEU A 119 -3.03 16.27 -24.13
CA LEU A 119 -2.96 17.61 -23.54
C LEU A 119 -1.58 17.89 -22.89
N PHE A 120 -0.94 16.86 -22.37
CA PHE A 120 0.33 16.96 -21.67
C PHE A 120 1.55 16.55 -22.49
N ASP A 121 1.42 16.42 -23.82
CA ASP A 121 2.55 16.08 -24.69
C ASP A 121 3.64 17.16 -24.67
N ASN A 122 3.25 18.43 -24.50
CA ASN A 122 4.18 19.57 -24.55
C ASN A 122 4.25 20.37 -23.24
N ALA A 123 3.44 20.06 -22.24
CA ALA A 123 3.41 20.77 -20.96
C ALA A 123 2.94 19.85 -19.84
N LEU A 124 3.52 20.01 -18.65
CA LEU A 124 3.05 19.28 -17.46
C LEU A 124 1.75 19.89 -16.95
N PRO A 125 0.91 19.10 -16.24
CA PRO A 125 -0.27 19.64 -15.56
C PRO A 125 0.10 20.77 -14.60
N SER A 126 -0.76 21.78 -14.52
CA SER A 126 -0.61 22.88 -13.56
C SER A 126 -0.89 22.44 -12.13
N ASN A 127 -1.79 21.47 -11.95
CA ASN A 127 -2.17 20.95 -10.64
C ASN A 127 -1.18 19.86 -10.19
N PRO A 128 -0.54 20.02 -9.00
CA PRO A 128 0.43 19.04 -8.50
C PRO A 128 -0.15 17.62 -8.33
N LEU A 129 -1.46 17.49 -8.07
CA LEU A 129 -2.10 16.20 -7.92
C LEU A 129 -2.19 15.44 -9.25
N ASP A 130 -2.42 16.15 -10.36
CA ASP A 130 -2.43 15.58 -11.71
C ASP A 130 -1.01 15.23 -12.16
N ALA A 131 -0.03 16.10 -11.92
CA ALA A 131 1.38 15.82 -12.19
C ALA A 131 1.87 14.60 -11.42
N TRP A 132 1.45 14.46 -10.16
CA TRP A 132 1.75 13.27 -9.34
C TRP A 132 1.10 12.00 -9.93
N LEU A 133 -0.16 12.06 -10.37
CA LEU A 133 -0.83 10.91 -10.98
C LEU A 133 -0.12 10.44 -12.24
N LEU A 134 0.31 11.38 -13.10
CA LEU A 134 1.10 11.06 -14.29
C LEU A 134 2.43 10.42 -13.90
N SER A 135 3.15 10.96 -12.91
CA SER A 135 4.43 10.43 -12.45
C SER A 135 4.31 8.99 -11.95
N ILE A 136 3.36 8.71 -11.05
CA ILE A 136 3.16 7.34 -10.55
C ILE A 136 2.66 6.37 -11.63
N SER A 137 2.02 6.87 -12.70
CA SER A 137 1.66 6.05 -13.87
C SER A 137 2.91 5.60 -14.64
N GLN A 138 3.92 6.46 -14.77
CA GLN A 138 5.20 6.10 -15.40
C GLN A 138 6.01 5.14 -14.53
N LYS A 139 6.01 5.38 -13.22
CA LYS A 139 6.61 4.47 -12.25
C LYS A 139 5.96 3.08 -12.31
N LEU A 140 4.63 3.02 -12.40
CA LEU A 140 3.89 1.77 -12.60
C LEU A 140 4.42 0.99 -13.81
N ILE A 141 4.61 1.64 -14.96
CA ILE A 141 5.15 1.00 -16.16
C ILE A 141 6.54 0.44 -15.89
N LYS A 142 7.43 1.23 -15.28
CA LYS A 142 8.82 0.81 -14.96
C LYS A 142 8.85 -0.40 -14.03
N ASP A 143 8.14 -0.31 -12.91
CA ASP A 143 8.19 -1.31 -11.86
C ASP A 143 7.61 -2.66 -12.36
N VAL A 144 6.48 -2.62 -13.10
CA VAL A 144 5.87 -3.84 -13.66
C VAL A 144 6.74 -4.44 -14.76
N SER A 145 7.29 -3.62 -15.67
CA SER A 145 8.19 -4.11 -16.74
C SER A 145 9.42 -4.80 -16.15
N ALA A 146 10.07 -4.16 -15.17
CA ALA A 146 11.25 -4.73 -14.52
C ALA A 146 10.96 -6.08 -13.84
N ALA A 147 9.80 -6.20 -13.18
CA ALA A 147 9.39 -7.45 -12.55
C ALA A 147 9.06 -8.54 -13.58
N LEU A 148 8.41 -8.18 -14.69
CA LEU A 148 8.13 -9.12 -15.79
C LEU A 148 9.41 -9.60 -16.49
N ASP A 149 10.36 -8.71 -16.72
CA ASP A 149 11.68 -9.06 -17.29
C ASP A 149 12.46 -10.01 -16.36
N ALA A 150 12.23 -9.90 -15.06
CA ALA A 150 12.78 -10.82 -14.05
C ALA A 150 11.94 -12.11 -13.86
N TYR A 151 10.86 -12.32 -14.61
CA TYR A 151 9.91 -13.42 -14.44
C TYR A 151 9.25 -13.47 -13.05
N ASP A 152 9.22 -12.37 -12.30
CA ASP A 152 8.58 -12.28 -10.98
C ASP A 152 7.14 -11.74 -11.08
N LEU A 153 6.20 -12.63 -11.40
CA LEU A 153 4.78 -12.26 -11.57
C LEU A 153 4.15 -11.70 -10.30
N ASN A 154 4.55 -12.20 -9.14
CA ASN A 154 4.01 -11.73 -7.86
C ASN A 154 4.41 -10.27 -7.62
N SER A 155 5.69 -9.95 -7.77
CA SER A 155 6.21 -8.59 -7.61
C SER A 155 5.72 -7.63 -8.72
N ALA A 156 5.31 -8.13 -9.88
CA ALA A 156 4.70 -7.32 -10.92
C ALA A 156 3.28 -6.84 -10.57
N ILE A 157 2.57 -7.55 -9.70
CA ILE A 157 1.19 -7.21 -9.31
C ILE A 157 1.16 -6.14 -8.20
N ASP A 158 2.13 -6.14 -7.29
CA ASP A 158 2.18 -5.16 -6.19
C ASP A 158 2.05 -3.69 -6.64
N PRO A 159 2.81 -3.22 -7.67
CA PRO A 159 2.65 -1.87 -8.19
C PRO A 159 1.25 -1.59 -8.75
N ILE A 160 0.61 -2.59 -9.39
CA ILE A 160 -0.75 -2.45 -9.94
C ILE A 160 -1.75 -2.25 -8.81
N VAL A 161 -1.69 -3.08 -7.77
CA VAL A 161 -2.57 -2.98 -6.59
C VAL A 161 -2.40 -1.64 -5.89
N LYS A 162 -1.15 -1.22 -5.67
CA LYS A 162 -0.83 0.07 -5.07
C LYS A 162 -1.33 1.24 -5.91
N PHE A 163 -1.19 1.17 -7.22
CA PHE A 163 -1.66 2.21 -8.12
C PHE A 163 -3.19 2.34 -8.09
N ILE A 164 -3.93 1.23 -8.10
CA ILE A 164 -5.40 1.22 -7.99
C ILE A 164 -5.84 1.85 -6.66
N ASP A 165 -5.18 1.54 -5.56
CA ASP A 165 -5.45 2.15 -4.26
C ASP A 165 -5.20 3.66 -4.26
N GLN A 166 -4.05 4.10 -4.76
CA GLN A 166 -3.69 5.51 -4.87
C GLN A 166 -4.62 6.28 -5.81
N LEU A 167 -5.03 5.67 -6.93
CA LEU A 167 -5.97 6.26 -7.87
C LEU A 167 -7.33 6.49 -7.20
N ASN A 168 -7.88 5.48 -6.55
CA ASN A 168 -9.23 5.53 -5.96
C ASN A 168 -9.27 6.31 -4.65
N ASN A 169 -8.40 5.94 -3.70
CA ASN A 169 -8.45 6.42 -2.31
C ASN A 169 -7.69 7.73 -2.10
N TRP A 170 -6.88 8.17 -3.06
CA TRP A 170 -6.16 9.44 -2.97
C TRP A 170 -6.55 10.39 -4.09
N TYR A 171 -6.23 10.08 -5.35
CA TYR A 171 -6.46 10.99 -6.46
C TYR A 171 -7.94 11.33 -6.67
N ILE A 172 -8.78 10.32 -6.95
CA ILE A 172 -10.21 10.54 -7.23
C ILE A 172 -10.90 11.18 -6.04
N ARG A 173 -10.65 10.68 -4.82
CA ARG A 173 -11.27 11.20 -3.61
C ARG A 173 -10.97 12.69 -3.40
N ARG A 174 -9.72 13.13 -3.63
CA ARG A 174 -9.31 14.53 -3.48
C ARG A 174 -9.75 15.41 -4.64
N SER A 175 -9.84 14.84 -5.84
CA SER A 175 -10.24 15.58 -7.04
C SER A 175 -11.75 15.69 -7.21
N ARG A 176 -12.58 15.01 -6.41
CA ARG A 176 -14.05 14.99 -6.58
C ARG A 176 -14.68 16.38 -6.76
N ARG A 177 -14.25 17.36 -5.99
CA ARG A 177 -14.78 18.75 -6.09
C ARG A 177 -14.49 19.36 -7.44
N ARG A 178 -13.39 19.04 -8.09
CA ARG A 178 -13.01 19.51 -9.43
C ARG A 178 -13.97 18.96 -10.48
N PHE A 179 -14.33 17.68 -10.39
CA PHE A 179 -15.30 17.05 -11.29
C PHE A 179 -16.75 17.51 -11.06
N TRP A 180 -17.08 17.93 -9.84
CA TRP A 180 -18.44 18.37 -9.47
C TRP A 180 -18.72 19.83 -9.77
N LYS A 181 -17.73 20.63 -10.15
CA LYS A 181 -17.97 22.01 -10.59
C LYS A 181 -18.90 22.02 -11.80
N SER A 182 -19.77 23.02 -11.89
CA SER A 182 -20.63 23.24 -13.05
C SER A 182 -19.88 23.79 -14.26
N GLU A 183 -18.77 24.50 -14.03
CA GLU A 183 -17.94 25.13 -15.06
C GLU A 183 -16.85 24.17 -15.53
N ASN A 184 -16.65 24.07 -16.85
CA ASN A 184 -15.56 23.33 -17.46
C ASN A 184 -14.35 24.27 -17.64
N ASP A 185 -13.67 24.58 -16.53
CA ASP A 185 -12.44 25.37 -16.52
C ASP A 185 -11.21 24.52 -16.88
N THR A 186 -10.06 25.17 -17.04
CA THR A 186 -8.80 24.50 -17.37
C THR A 186 -8.43 23.43 -16.32
N ASP A 187 -8.60 23.72 -15.03
CA ASP A 187 -8.31 22.76 -13.93
C ASP A 187 -9.16 21.49 -14.04
N LYS A 188 -10.45 21.63 -14.37
CA LYS A 188 -11.33 20.47 -14.59
C LYS A 188 -10.94 19.69 -15.83
N THR A 189 -10.57 20.37 -16.91
CA THR A 189 -10.12 19.75 -18.17
C THR A 189 -8.82 18.97 -17.94
N GLU A 190 -7.84 19.53 -17.23
CA GLU A 190 -6.61 18.85 -16.86
C GLU A 190 -6.89 17.61 -16.00
N ALA A 191 -7.82 17.68 -15.03
CA ALA A 191 -8.20 16.55 -14.22
C ALA A 191 -8.79 15.38 -15.04
N TYR A 192 -9.65 15.68 -16.02
CA TYR A 192 -10.18 14.65 -16.92
C TYR A 192 -9.08 14.01 -17.77
N GLU A 193 -8.18 14.82 -18.32
CA GLU A 193 -7.08 14.34 -19.15
C GLU A 193 -6.11 13.47 -18.36
N ALA A 194 -5.70 13.90 -17.16
CA ALA A 194 -4.81 13.14 -16.29
C ALA A 194 -5.43 11.79 -15.89
N LEU A 195 -6.71 11.80 -15.49
CA LEU A 195 -7.41 10.56 -15.11
C LEU A 195 -7.59 9.61 -16.31
N TYR A 196 -7.89 10.15 -17.49
CA TYR A 196 -7.99 9.40 -18.73
C TYR A 196 -6.67 8.69 -19.07
N ILE A 197 -5.56 9.43 -19.07
CA ILE A 197 -4.23 8.88 -19.33
C ILE A 197 -3.90 7.79 -18.33
N ALA A 198 -4.14 8.03 -17.04
CA ALA A 198 -3.88 7.08 -15.97
C ALA A 198 -4.68 5.78 -16.13
N LEU A 199 -5.99 5.86 -16.43
CA LEU A 199 -6.84 4.69 -16.65
C LEU A 199 -6.43 3.92 -17.91
N LYS A 200 -6.11 4.61 -19.00
CA LYS A 200 -5.67 3.97 -20.24
C LYS A 200 -4.31 3.30 -20.10
N THR A 201 -3.38 3.91 -19.36
CA THR A 201 -2.09 3.31 -19.01
C THR A 201 -2.30 2.06 -18.16
N LEU A 202 -3.15 2.15 -17.13
CA LEU A 202 -3.46 1.02 -16.26
C LEU A 202 -4.07 -0.16 -17.04
N CYS A 203 -4.99 0.11 -18.00
CA CYS A 203 -5.53 -0.95 -18.86
C CYS A 203 -4.42 -1.69 -19.60
N LYS A 204 -3.48 -0.98 -20.21
CA LYS A 204 -2.38 -1.59 -20.96
C LYS A 204 -1.42 -2.36 -20.06
N VAL A 205 -1.04 -1.82 -18.91
CA VAL A 205 -0.11 -2.45 -17.97
C VAL A 205 -0.72 -3.69 -17.31
N ALA A 206 -2.00 -3.63 -16.95
CA ALA A 206 -2.67 -4.71 -16.22
C ALA A 206 -3.29 -5.79 -17.13
N ALA A 207 -3.38 -5.57 -18.45
CA ALA A 207 -3.99 -6.50 -19.39
C ALA A 207 -3.45 -7.94 -19.33
N PRO A 208 -2.15 -8.20 -19.14
CA PRO A 208 -1.63 -9.57 -19.00
C PRO A 208 -2.17 -10.30 -17.76
N PHE A 209 -2.55 -9.58 -16.73
CA PHE A 209 -3.01 -10.12 -15.44
C PHE A 209 -4.53 -10.26 -15.36
N ILE A 210 -5.26 -9.22 -15.78
CA ILE A 210 -6.73 -9.11 -15.70
C ILE A 210 -7.31 -8.72 -17.07
N PRO A 211 -7.22 -9.63 -18.06
CA PRO A 211 -7.46 -9.32 -19.46
C PRO A 211 -8.89 -8.87 -19.77
N PHE A 212 -9.89 -9.39 -19.07
CA PHE A 212 -11.30 -9.14 -19.44
C PHE A 212 -11.76 -7.75 -18.98
N ILE A 213 -11.50 -7.37 -17.73
CA ILE A 213 -11.89 -6.05 -17.22
C ILE A 213 -11.11 -4.94 -17.90
N THR A 214 -9.82 -5.16 -18.21
CA THR A 214 -9.00 -4.15 -18.89
C THR A 214 -9.43 -3.96 -20.34
N GLU A 215 -9.84 -5.02 -21.03
CA GLU A 215 -10.39 -4.92 -22.38
C GLU A 215 -11.71 -4.14 -22.38
N GLU A 216 -12.64 -4.47 -21.48
CA GLU A 216 -13.92 -3.76 -21.37
C GLU A 216 -13.72 -2.26 -21.10
N MET A 217 -12.84 -1.92 -20.18
CA MET A 217 -12.49 -0.51 -19.90
C MET A 217 -11.85 0.15 -21.12
N TYR A 218 -10.88 -0.51 -21.75
CA TYR A 218 -10.16 0.04 -22.90
C TYR A 218 -11.06 0.29 -24.10
N LEU A 219 -11.96 -0.62 -24.41
CA LEU A 219 -12.92 -0.46 -25.54
C LEU A 219 -13.78 0.80 -25.40
N ASN A 220 -14.10 1.18 -24.17
CA ASN A 220 -14.84 2.42 -23.88
C ASN A 220 -13.95 3.68 -23.81
N LEU A 221 -12.66 3.52 -23.54
CA LEU A 221 -11.71 4.64 -23.41
C LEU A 221 -10.97 4.93 -24.72
N LYS A 222 -10.90 3.98 -25.64
CA LYS A 222 -10.14 4.15 -26.89
C LYS A 222 -10.73 5.23 -27.79
N THR A 223 -9.84 5.87 -28.52
CA THR A 223 -10.17 6.79 -29.61
C THR A 223 -10.10 6.09 -30.97
N SER A 224 -10.47 6.76 -32.05
CA SER A 224 -10.32 6.24 -33.41
C SER A 224 -8.87 5.98 -33.85
N GLU A 225 -7.90 6.56 -33.17
CA GLU A 225 -6.46 6.38 -33.45
C GLU A 225 -5.88 5.15 -32.72
N ASP A 226 -6.58 4.63 -31.73
CA ASP A 226 -6.13 3.49 -30.91
C ASP A 226 -6.36 2.15 -31.60
N LYS A 227 -5.64 1.13 -31.16
CA LYS A 227 -5.84 -0.25 -31.61
C LYS A 227 -7.25 -0.77 -31.26
N GLU A 228 -7.71 -1.77 -31.97
CA GLU A 228 -9.05 -2.35 -31.75
C GLU A 228 -9.25 -2.95 -30.37
N SER A 229 -8.19 -3.50 -29.78
CA SER A 229 -8.18 -4.18 -28.50
C SER A 229 -6.95 -3.78 -27.69
N VAL A 230 -7.04 -3.78 -26.36
CA VAL A 230 -5.89 -3.57 -25.47
C VAL A 230 -4.82 -4.62 -25.71
N HIS A 231 -5.21 -5.83 -26.06
CA HIS A 231 -4.31 -6.96 -26.33
C HIS A 231 -3.52 -6.84 -27.63
N LEU A 232 -3.90 -5.91 -28.51
CA LEU A 232 -3.16 -5.57 -29.74
C LEU A 232 -2.23 -4.37 -29.55
N CYS A 233 -2.30 -3.72 -28.40
CA CYS A 233 -1.42 -2.61 -28.07
C CYS A 233 0.00 -3.11 -27.74
N ASP A 234 1.00 -2.29 -28.11
CA ASP A 234 2.34 -2.47 -27.57
C ASP A 234 2.31 -2.21 -26.06
N TYR A 235 3.16 -2.93 -25.32
CA TYR A 235 3.32 -2.67 -23.90
C TYR A 235 3.88 -1.25 -23.70
N PRO A 236 3.33 -0.46 -22.76
CA PRO A 236 3.68 0.94 -22.67
C PRO A 236 5.14 1.14 -22.26
N VAL A 237 5.76 2.18 -22.82
CA VAL A 237 7.09 2.66 -22.45
C VAL A 237 6.93 3.90 -21.58
N PRO A 238 7.69 4.06 -20.49
CA PRO A 238 7.58 5.20 -19.62
C PRO A 238 8.01 6.50 -20.32
N ASN A 239 7.24 7.57 -20.10
CA ASN A 239 7.64 8.93 -20.49
C ASN A 239 8.45 9.55 -19.34
N GLU A 240 9.77 9.62 -19.52
CA GLU A 240 10.70 10.13 -18.50
C GLU A 240 10.40 11.60 -18.11
N ASN A 241 9.81 12.40 -19.01
CA ASN A 241 9.47 13.79 -18.74
C ASN A 241 8.35 13.95 -17.70
N TRP A 242 7.56 12.91 -17.49
CA TRP A 242 6.47 12.93 -16.50
C TRP A 242 6.88 12.40 -15.14
N LEU A 243 8.07 11.81 -15.01
CA LEU A 243 8.60 11.33 -13.73
C LEU A 243 9.01 12.51 -12.85
N ASN A 244 8.57 12.49 -11.61
CA ASN A 244 8.90 13.48 -10.59
C ASN A 244 9.05 12.81 -9.22
N GLU A 245 10.25 12.28 -8.98
CA GLU A 245 10.55 11.54 -7.74
C GLU A 245 10.40 12.41 -6.47
N GLU A 246 10.69 13.71 -6.57
CA GLU A 246 10.50 14.64 -5.45
C GLU A 246 9.01 14.76 -5.09
N LEU A 247 8.14 14.91 -6.09
CA LEU A 247 6.70 14.99 -5.88
C LEU A 247 6.12 13.66 -5.37
N GLU A 248 6.61 12.53 -5.87
CA GLU A 248 6.25 11.21 -5.37
C GLU A 248 6.62 11.05 -3.88
N PHE A 249 7.84 11.46 -3.51
CA PHE A 249 8.29 11.44 -2.12
C PHE A 249 7.42 12.34 -1.23
N LYS A 250 7.12 13.56 -1.67
CA LYS A 250 6.22 14.49 -0.96
C LYS A 250 4.86 13.87 -0.70
N MET A 251 4.23 13.32 -1.74
CA MET A 251 2.92 12.69 -1.60
C MET A 251 2.95 11.44 -0.73
N ALA A 252 3.96 10.59 -0.87
CA ALA A 252 4.10 9.39 -0.05
C ALA A 252 4.27 9.73 1.45
N THR A 253 5.04 10.77 1.76
CA THR A 253 5.23 11.27 3.13
C THR A 253 3.91 11.76 3.73
N VAL A 254 3.15 12.54 2.97
CA VAL A 254 1.83 13.02 3.40
C VAL A 254 0.82 11.88 3.55
N GLN A 255 0.78 10.95 2.60
CA GLN A 255 -0.10 9.77 2.68
C GLN A 255 0.20 8.94 3.93
N LYS A 256 1.48 8.76 4.27
CA LYS A 256 1.92 8.08 5.50
C LYS A 256 1.38 8.81 6.75
N ALA A 257 1.54 10.14 6.84
CA ALA A 257 1.03 10.94 7.94
C ALA A 257 -0.49 10.82 8.09
N VAL A 258 -1.22 10.94 6.98
CA VAL A 258 -2.68 10.86 6.94
C VAL A 258 -3.16 9.46 7.32
N SER A 259 -2.53 8.41 6.82
CA SER A 259 -2.86 7.02 7.16
C SER A 259 -2.70 6.74 8.65
N MET A 260 -1.59 7.21 9.25
CA MET A 260 -1.35 7.09 10.70
C MET A 260 -2.38 7.89 11.50
N GLY A 261 -2.74 9.09 11.05
CA GLY A 261 -3.79 9.90 11.67
C GLY A 261 -5.17 9.23 11.63
N HIS A 262 -5.54 8.62 10.50
CA HIS A 262 -6.77 7.83 10.39
C HIS A 262 -6.76 6.58 11.26
N SER A 263 -5.61 5.90 11.36
CA SER A 263 -5.45 4.76 12.27
C SER A 263 -5.71 5.15 13.73
N LEU A 264 -5.17 6.28 14.18
CA LEU A 264 -5.44 6.80 15.51
C LEU A 264 -6.92 7.16 15.70
N ARG A 265 -7.54 7.82 14.71
CA ARG A 265 -8.99 8.10 14.78
C ARG A 265 -9.81 6.82 14.95
N ASN A 266 -9.47 5.76 14.22
CA ASN A 266 -10.14 4.47 14.33
C ASN A 266 -9.94 3.82 15.70
N THR A 267 -8.71 3.83 16.21
CA THR A 267 -8.37 3.27 17.53
C THR A 267 -9.19 3.93 18.65
N PHE A 268 -9.39 5.26 18.55
CA PHE A 268 -10.15 6.03 19.54
C PHE A 268 -11.62 6.25 19.14
N ASN A 269 -12.14 5.56 18.11
CA ASN A 269 -13.51 5.70 17.60
C ASN A 269 -13.91 7.14 17.24
N LEU A 270 -12.96 7.96 16.79
CA LEU A 270 -13.20 9.35 16.37
C LEU A 270 -13.58 9.39 14.89
N LYS A 271 -14.81 9.77 14.59
CA LYS A 271 -15.30 9.84 13.19
C LYS A 271 -14.55 10.92 12.40
N ASN A 272 -14.21 10.64 11.14
CA ASN A 272 -13.50 11.62 10.28
C ASN A 272 -14.26 12.93 10.10
N ARG A 273 -15.59 12.92 10.09
CA ARG A 273 -16.42 14.13 10.01
C ARG A 273 -16.39 15.00 11.27
N GLN A 274 -15.88 14.48 12.39
CA GLN A 274 -15.73 15.25 13.63
C GLN A 274 -14.42 16.04 13.56
N PRO A 275 -14.45 17.39 13.56
CA PRO A 275 -13.24 18.19 13.54
C PRO A 275 -12.48 18.04 14.86
N LEU A 276 -11.16 17.94 14.78
CA LEU A 276 -10.28 17.96 15.94
C LEU A 276 -9.52 19.29 16.02
N ALA A 277 -9.04 19.65 17.20
CA ALA A 277 -8.30 20.88 17.40
C ALA A 277 -6.94 20.85 16.67
N SER A 278 -6.23 19.73 16.76
CA SER A 278 -4.90 19.61 16.15
C SER A 278 -4.52 18.15 15.88
N VAL A 279 -3.52 17.99 15.00
CA VAL A 279 -2.67 16.81 14.89
C VAL A 279 -1.24 17.22 15.24
N ALA A 280 -0.59 16.44 16.09
CA ALA A 280 0.83 16.59 16.40
C ALA A 280 1.61 15.56 15.58
N LEU A 281 2.58 16.02 14.80
CA LEU A 281 3.47 15.19 13.98
C LEU A 281 4.86 15.21 14.62
N VAL A 282 5.38 14.04 14.95
CA VAL A 282 6.71 13.89 15.54
C VAL A 282 7.65 13.33 14.48
N THR A 283 8.66 14.10 14.08
CA THR A 283 9.72 13.65 13.19
C THR A 283 11.04 14.35 13.51
N ARG A 284 12.13 13.58 13.48
CA ARG A 284 13.52 14.09 13.59
C ARG A 284 14.15 14.33 12.22
N ASN A 285 13.49 13.85 11.15
CA ASN A 285 13.98 14.02 9.79
C ASN A 285 13.60 15.41 9.27
N ILE A 286 14.63 16.22 8.98
CA ILE A 286 14.47 17.60 8.52
C ILE A 286 13.72 17.66 7.19
N GLU A 287 13.99 16.71 6.29
CA GLU A 287 13.35 16.65 4.97
C GLU A 287 11.86 16.27 5.08
N GLU A 288 11.53 15.28 5.91
CA GLU A 288 10.13 14.95 6.20
C GLU A 288 9.39 16.15 6.82
N LYS A 289 10.01 16.85 7.77
CA LYS A 289 9.43 18.04 8.41
C LYS A 289 9.16 19.13 7.36
N ARG A 290 10.12 19.38 6.46
CA ARG A 290 9.95 20.34 5.35
C ARG A 290 8.76 19.99 4.49
N VAL A 291 8.71 18.75 4.00
CA VAL A 291 7.63 18.24 3.15
C VAL A 291 6.26 18.32 3.84
N LEU A 292 6.18 17.87 5.08
CA LEU A 292 4.92 17.90 5.85
C LEU A 292 4.45 19.35 6.09
N SER A 293 5.38 20.30 6.28
CA SER A 293 5.05 21.72 6.43
C SER A 293 4.57 22.33 5.11
N GLU A 294 5.20 22.01 3.98
CA GLU A 294 4.79 22.45 2.66
C GLU A 294 3.38 21.93 2.29
N MET A 295 3.02 20.77 2.81
CA MET A 295 1.74 20.08 2.53
C MET A 295 0.75 20.13 3.71
N GLU A 296 0.91 21.07 4.64
CA GLU A 296 0.09 21.19 5.85
C GLU A 296 -1.41 21.24 5.54
N ASP A 297 -1.81 22.02 4.53
CA ASP A 297 -3.22 22.14 4.14
C ASP A 297 -3.82 20.80 3.72
N CYS A 298 -3.04 19.98 2.99
CA CYS A 298 -3.46 18.64 2.61
C CYS A 298 -3.72 17.75 3.83
N ILE A 299 -2.80 17.76 4.80
CA ILE A 299 -2.92 16.97 6.04
C ILE A 299 -4.13 17.44 6.85
N ARG A 300 -4.31 18.75 6.95
CA ARG A 300 -5.37 19.39 7.70
C ARG A 300 -6.76 19.03 7.15
N GLU A 301 -6.91 19.07 5.82
CA GLU A 301 -8.15 18.67 5.14
C GLU A 301 -8.44 17.18 5.31
N GLU A 302 -7.44 16.33 5.08
CA GLU A 302 -7.60 14.89 5.15
C GLU A 302 -7.95 14.37 6.55
N LEU A 303 -7.28 14.90 7.55
CA LEU A 303 -7.51 14.52 8.94
C LEU A 303 -8.63 15.33 9.61
N ASN A 304 -9.23 16.30 8.91
CA ASN A 304 -10.24 17.21 9.47
C ASN A 304 -9.79 17.79 10.81
N VAL A 305 -8.61 18.44 10.81
CA VAL A 305 -8.03 19.11 11.98
C VAL A 305 -7.85 20.59 11.70
N LYS A 306 -7.88 21.42 12.76
CA LYS A 306 -7.72 22.86 12.63
C LYS A 306 -6.27 23.31 12.50
N LYS A 307 -5.33 22.55 13.10
CA LYS A 307 -3.90 22.87 13.12
C LYS A 307 -3.06 21.61 13.00
N VAL A 308 -1.87 21.74 12.38
CA VAL A 308 -0.80 20.75 12.41
C VAL A 308 0.31 21.33 13.30
N ILE A 309 0.82 20.54 14.23
CA ILE A 309 1.87 20.93 15.17
C ILE A 309 3.04 19.97 14.98
N PHE A 310 4.26 20.51 14.86
CA PHE A 310 5.46 19.70 14.66
C PHE A 310 6.27 19.63 15.94
N HIS A 311 6.66 18.42 16.34
CA HIS A 311 7.55 18.16 17.46
C HIS A 311 8.76 17.35 16.99
N GLU A 312 9.89 17.57 17.64
CA GLU A 312 11.12 16.82 17.36
C GLU A 312 11.27 15.61 18.29
N ARG A 313 10.61 15.66 19.44
CA ARG A 313 10.68 14.64 20.48
C ARG A 313 9.27 14.22 20.94
N GLU A 314 9.14 12.95 21.29
CA GLU A 314 7.87 12.37 21.77
C GLU A 314 7.52 12.77 23.18
N ASP A 315 8.56 12.95 24.02
CA ASP A 315 8.43 13.35 25.42
C ASP A 315 7.75 14.72 25.59
N GLU A 316 7.69 15.53 24.53
CA GLU A 316 6.88 16.74 24.49
C GLU A 316 5.36 16.49 24.48
N LEU A 317 4.93 15.28 24.11
CA LEU A 317 3.52 14.93 23.87
C LEU A 317 3.00 13.80 24.75
N VAL A 318 3.88 13.01 25.34
CA VAL A 318 3.54 11.75 26.01
C VAL A 318 4.14 11.79 27.42
N GLU A 319 3.32 11.71 28.42
CA GLU A 319 3.76 11.33 29.76
C GLU A 319 3.96 9.81 29.79
N TYR A 320 5.07 9.39 30.36
CA TYR A 320 5.33 7.97 30.54
C TYR A 320 5.01 7.56 31.97
N LYS A 321 4.33 6.42 32.12
CA LYS A 321 4.26 5.74 33.43
C LYS A 321 5.12 4.49 33.42
N ALA A 322 5.88 4.33 34.46
CA ALA A 322 6.71 3.18 34.66
C ALA A 322 6.00 2.16 35.57
N LYS A 323 6.09 0.90 35.21
CA LYS A 323 5.68 -0.24 36.05
C LYS A 323 6.87 -1.17 36.25
N ALA A 324 6.99 -1.70 37.43
CA ALA A 324 8.03 -2.70 37.71
C ALA A 324 7.77 -4.00 36.94
N ASN A 325 8.79 -4.55 36.28
CA ASN A 325 8.73 -5.87 35.70
C ASN A 325 8.90 -6.95 36.79
N PHE A 326 7.79 -7.43 37.30
CA PHE A 326 7.77 -8.44 38.36
C PHE A 326 8.49 -9.76 37.99
N LYS A 327 8.55 -10.12 36.72
CA LYS A 327 9.24 -11.31 36.25
C LYS A 327 10.76 -11.23 36.41
N VAL A 328 11.32 -10.04 36.24
CA VAL A 328 12.75 -9.79 36.35
C VAL A 328 13.12 -9.39 37.78
N LEU A 329 12.51 -8.31 38.28
CA LEU A 329 12.83 -7.76 39.60
C LEU A 329 12.36 -8.62 40.75
N GLY A 330 11.34 -9.47 40.61
CA GLY A 330 10.83 -10.32 41.65
C GLY A 330 11.85 -11.32 42.18
N LYS A 331 12.72 -11.83 41.30
CA LYS A 331 13.80 -12.76 41.67
C LYS A 331 14.95 -12.04 42.43
N GLU A 332 15.17 -10.76 42.15
CA GLU A 332 16.26 -9.96 42.71
C GLU A 332 15.89 -9.29 44.05
N LEU A 333 14.64 -8.88 44.19
CA LEU A 333 14.18 -8.06 45.31
C LEU A 333 13.26 -8.75 46.33
N GLY A 334 12.64 -9.89 45.97
CA GLY A 334 11.81 -10.67 46.88
C GLY A 334 10.79 -9.80 47.65
N PRO A 335 10.89 -9.76 49.02
CA PRO A 335 9.93 -9.01 49.85
C PRO A 335 9.94 -7.48 49.59
N LEU A 336 11.02 -6.95 49.06
CA LEU A 336 11.15 -5.49 48.75
C LEU A 336 10.44 -5.09 47.47
N MET A 337 9.91 -6.03 46.69
CA MET A 337 9.30 -5.80 45.41
C MET A 337 8.13 -4.81 45.47
N LYS A 338 7.32 -4.85 46.52
CA LYS A 338 6.18 -3.92 46.68
C LYS A 338 6.65 -2.49 46.84
N LYS A 339 7.74 -2.23 47.53
CA LYS A 339 8.33 -0.91 47.68
C LYS A 339 9.03 -0.45 46.41
N ALA A 340 9.75 -1.36 45.74
CA ALA A 340 10.34 -1.10 44.42
C ALA A 340 9.30 -0.67 43.40
N ALA A 341 8.13 -1.34 43.36
CA ALA A 341 7.04 -1.00 42.46
C ALA A 341 6.48 0.41 42.74
N GLY A 342 6.42 0.85 44.01
CA GLY A 342 6.04 2.22 44.38
C GLY A 342 7.01 3.25 43.85
N ILE A 343 8.31 3.04 44.09
CA ILE A 343 9.37 3.97 43.61
C ILE A 343 9.42 4.04 42.07
N ILE A 344 9.27 2.90 41.41
CA ILE A 344 9.25 2.84 39.94
C ILE A 344 8.02 3.58 39.38
N ALA A 345 6.88 3.50 40.04
CA ALA A 345 5.67 4.20 39.61
C ALA A 345 5.73 5.72 39.77
N GLU A 346 6.64 6.23 40.62
CA GLU A 346 6.90 7.65 40.87
C GLU A 346 8.03 8.24 40.02
N LEU A 347 8.64 7.45 39.12
CA LEU A 347 9.68 7.97 38.23
C LEU A 347 9.14 9.09 37.33
N THR A 348 9.93 10.14 37.16
CA THR A 348 9.58 11.24 36.27
C THR A 348 9.69 10.82 34.80
N SER A 349 8.97 11.52 33.91
CA SER A 349 9.05 11.26 32.46
C SER A 349 10.48 11.33 31.94
N GLU A 350 11.30 12.26 32.42
CA GLU A 350 12.71 12.40 32.06
C GLU A 350 13.54 11.16 32.45
N GLN A 351 13.31 10.63 33.65
CA GLN A 351 13.97 9.41 34.13
C GLN A 351 13.56 8.18 33.33
N ILE A 352 12.29 8.10 32.97
CA ILE A 352 11.77 7.01 32.15
C ILE A 352 12.33 7.06 30.72
N VAL A 353 12.40 8.25 30.13
CA VAL A 353 13.01 8.47 28.81
C VAL A 353 14.50 8.08 28.83
N ALA A 354 15.25 8.47 29.85
CA ALA A 354 16.65 8.07 30.00
C ALA A 354 16.83 6.53 30.02
N ILE A 355 15.92 5.81 30.71
CA ILE A 355 15.93 4.33 30.71
C ILE A 355 15.61 3.77 29.31
N LEU A 356 14.68 4.37 28.57
CA LEU A 356 14.34 3.96 27.19
C LEU A 356 15.48 4.20 26.20
N GLU A 357 16.30 5.24 26.43
CA GLU A 357 17.51 5.54 25.66
C GLU A 357 18.71 4.63 26.01
N GLY A 358 18.50 3.66 26.90
CA GLY A 358 19.53 2.68 27.28
C GLY A 358 20.39 3.09 28.48
N ASN A 359 20.09 4.22 29.13
CA ASN A 359 20.77 4.62 30.36
C ASN A 359 20.28 3.81 31.55
N LYS A 360 21.16 3.57 32.51
CA LYS A 360 20.81 2.90 33.76
C LYS A 360 20.53 3.96 34.84
N LEU A 361 19.40 3.78 35.54
CA LEU A 361 19.01 4.63 36.65
C LEU A 361 19.22 3.91 37.98
N SER A 362 20.01 4.45 38.89
CA SER A 362 20.22 3.88 40.23
C SER A 362 19.19 4.41 41.21
N VAL A 363 18.39 3.53 41.81
CA VAL A 363 17.40 3.89 42.84
C VAL A 363 17.73 3.19 44.18
N GLN A 364 17.46 3.86 45.28
CA GLN A 364 17.67 3.29 46.62
C GLN A 364 16.36 2.70 47.15
N ILE A 365 16.41 1.42 47.53
CA ILE A 365 15.25 0.71 48.07
C ILE A 365 15.66 0.12 49.43
N GLU A 366 15.26 0.73 50.50
CA GLU A 366 15.63 0.34 51.87
C GLU A 366 17.13 0.12 52.10
N GLY A 367 17.98 1.01 51.60
CA GLY A 367 19.42 0.94 51.73
C GLY A 367 20.13 0.04 50.71
N LYS A 368 19.39 -0.65 49.83
CA LYS A 368 19.94 -1.39 48.70
C LYS A 368 19.88 -0.55 47.43
N SER A 369 21.03 -0.35 46.80
CA SER A 369 21.09 0.29 45.49
C SER A 369 20.69 -0.71 44.40
N VAL A 370 19.70 -0.34 43.56
CA VAL A 370 19.18 -1.15 42.43
C VAL A 370 19.31 -0.36 41.15
N GLU A 371 19.99 -0.94 40.17
CA GLU A 371 20.06 -0.36 38.84
C GLU A 371 18.79 -0.78 38.04
N LEU A 372 18.06 0.22 37.56
CA LEU A 372 16.91 0.05 36.66
C LEU A 372 17.35 0.26 35.21
N ASP A 373 16.91 -0.63 34.34
CA ASP A 373 17.10 -0.61 32.91
C ASP A 373 15.78 -0.97 32.18
N SER A 374 15.82 -1.00 30.85
CA SER A 374 14.64 -1.29 30.00
C SER A 374 14.07 -2.71 30.17
N GLU A 375 14.82 -3.65 30.76
CA GLU A 375 14.32 -5.00 31.05
C GLU A 375 13.55 -5.05 32.39
N LYS A 376 13.97 -4.22 33.35
CA LYS A 376 13.43 -4.15 34.71
C LYS A 376 12.21 -3.25 34.85
N VAL A 377 12.02 -2.31 33.90
CA VAL A 377 10.94 -1.32 33.90
C VAL A 377 10.07 -1.49 32.68
N LEU A 378 8.78 -1.73 32.89
CA LEU A 378 7.76 -1.71 31.84
C LEU A 378 7.24 -0.28 31.70
N VAL A 379 7.38 0.30 30.51
CA VAL A 379 6.97 1.69 30.24
C VAL A 379 5.67 1.69 29.47
N GLU A 380 4.68 2.41 29.98
CA GLU A 380 3.40 2.64 29.30
C GLU A 380 3.27 4.12 28.96
N PRO A 381 3.08 4.49 27.67
CA PRO A 381 2.81 5.87 27.31
C PRO A 381 1.38 6.26 27.72
N ILE A 382 1.24 7.44 28.32
CA ILE A 382 -0.05 8.06 28.64
C ILE A 382 -0.19 9.29 27.78
N ALA A 383 -1.31 9.39 27.06
CA ALA A 383 -1.62 10.62 26.33
C ALA A 383 -1.84 11.77 27.35
N THR A 384 -1.03 12.81 27.24
CA THR A 384 -1.26 14.04 27.98
C THR A 384 -2.54 14.71 27.51
N ASN A 385 -3.24 15.41 28.39
CA ASN A 385 -4.50 16.11 28.10
C ASN A 385 -4.28 17.37 27.25
N TYR A 386 -3.75 17.22 26.02
CA TYR A 386 -3.61 18.30 25.03
C TYR A 386 -4.92 18.51 24.24
N GLY A 387 -6.06 18.63 24.91
CA GLY A 387 -7.33 18.82 24.21
C GLY A 387 -7.69 17.65 23.27
N VAL A 388 -8.65 17.86 22.36
CA VAL A 388 -9.05 16.82 21.39
C VAL A 388 -8.11 16.90 20.17
N GLY A 389 -6.97 16.26 20.26
CA GLY A 389 -5.95 16.14 19.21
C GLY A 389 -5.46 14.69 19.07
N ILE A 390 -4.70 14.43 18.00
CA ILE A 390 -4.01 13.15 17.76
C ILE A 390 -2.53 13.40 17.53
N ALA A 391 -1.69 12.45 17.94
CA ALA A 391 -0.23 12.52 17.72
C ALA A 391 0.21 11.35 16.82
N VAL A 392 1.05 11.65 15.86
CA VAL A 392 1.58 10.69 14.87
C VAL A 392 3.10 10.76 14.89
N ARG A 393 3.77 9.61 15.03
CA ARG A 393 5.21 9.50 15.02
C ARG A 393 5.69 8.87 13.71
N PHE A 394 6.69 9.49 13.08
CA PHE A 394 7.43 8.96 11.93
C PHE A 394 8.68 8.22 12.39
N TRP A 395 8.87 7.01 11.88
CA TRP A 395 10.05 6.17 12.07
C TRP A 395 10.75 5.97 10.74
#